data_6a6200f687b303496cfac74788e74029
#
_entry.id   6a6200f687b303496cfac74788e74029
#
_cell.length_a   1.000
_cell.length_b   1.000
_cell.length_c   1.000
_cell.angle_alpha   90.00
_cell.angle_beta   90.00
_cell.angle_gamma   90.00
#
_symmetry.space_group_name_H-M   'P 1'
#
loop_
_entity.id
_entity.type
_entity.pdbx_description
1 polymer ?
#
loop_
_entity_poly.entity_id
_entity_poly.type
_entity_poly.pdbx_seq_one_letter_code
_entity_poly.pdbx_strand_id
1 'polypeptide(L)'
;MKKTVVINVVGLTPSLIGECTPFLKEWSQAAQRAAIHPVLPAVTCSAQATYFTGKWPDTHGIVGNGWYFRDVCEIKFWHQSNKLVEAPKIWDIARQQDPTFTCANMFWWFNMYSTVDFSVTPRPQYLADGRKMPDCYTHPAGLRDHLQAKFGTFPLFDFWGPRTTIRSTQWIANASMEVDRLHNPTLTLIYLPHLDYNLQRLGPKDPKIGTDLGEIDAVCKELIAFYEGRGAQVIMLSEYGITDVNQPVALNRVLRQNGYLSVREERGTELLDPGASEAFAVVDHQLAHIYVKNLDRVAEVQQLIAGVPGVEKVLAGKERDAIHLSHPRAGEIIALADARSWFCYYYWLDDERAPDFARIVEIHKKPGYDPVEMIANPRIKFLVPKVALKVLKKKMGFRMLMDIIPLDASLIRGSHGRVPESKEEYPLLMTKNAALLPQTQIQPTEVFDVIMKHLQ
;
A
#
# COMPACT_ATOMS: atom_id res chain seq x y z
N MET A 1 -27.38 5.74 -13.20
CA MET A 1 -26.23 6.50 -12.70
C MET A 1 -25.30 6.89 -13.84
N LYS A 2 -24.47 7.95 -13.68
CA LYS A 2 -23.49 8.41 -14.69
C LYS A 2 -22.24 7.56 -14.66
N LYS A 3 -21.66 7.32 -15.84
CA LYS A 3 -20.38 6.62 -15.95
C LYS A 3 -19.27 7.43 -15.30
N THR A 4 -18.53 6.82 -14.37
CA THR A 4 -17.49 7.48 -13.59
C THR A 4 -16.26 6.58 -13.47
N VAL A 5 -15.07 7.14 -13.61
CA VAL A 5 -13.79 6.48 -13.36
C VAL A 5 -13.03 7.21 -12.27
N VAL A 6 -12.45 6.44 -11.33
CA VAL A 6 -11.57 6.93 -10.29
C VAL A 6 -10.17 6.39 -10.56
N ILE A 7 -9.24 7.26 -10.89
CA ILE A 7 -7.84 6.94 -11.17
C ILE A 7 -7.03 7.30 -9.93
N ASN A 8 -6.57 6.28 -9.20
CA ASN A 8 -5.76 6.44 -8.01
C ASN A 8 -4.27 6.35 -8.39
N VAL A 9 -3.58 7.47 -8.36
CA VAL A 9 -2.13 7.59 -8.63
C VAL A 9 -1.39 7.69 -7.32
N VAL A 10 -0.89 6.56 -6.84
CA VAL A 10 -0.25 6.44 -5.53
C VAL A 10 0.97 7.34 -5.43
N GLY A 11 1.10 8.07 -4.35
CA GLY A 11 2.23 8.96 -4.10
C GLY A 11 2.18 10.30 -4.85
N LEU A 12 1.17 10.55 -5.70
CA LEU A 12 1.02 11.83 -6.37
C LEU A 12 0.56 12.91 -5.39
N THR A 13 1.31 14.01 -5.34
CA THR A 13 1.03 15.18 -4.50
C THR A 13 0.99 16.46 -5.34
N PRO A 14 0.43 17.56 -4.82
CA PRO A 14 0.51 18.85 -5.49
C PRO A 14 1.92 19.27 -5.91
N SER A 15 2.93 19.00 -5.07
CA SER A 15 4.34 19.32 -5.32
C SER A 15 4.97 18.58 -6.51
N LEU A 16 4.40 17.43 -6.91
CA LEU A 16 4.90 16.61 -8.02
C LEU A 16 4.26 16.95 -9.37
N ILE A 17 3.20 17.80 -9.39
CA ILE A 17 2.56 18.25 -10.63
C ILE A 17 3.33 19.46 -11.16
N GLY A 18 4.05 19.31 -12.28
CA GLY A 18 4.91 20.36 -12.79
C GLY A 18 5.45 20.10 -14.19
N GLU A 19 6.72 20.43 -14.40
CA GLU A 19 7.39 20.30 -15.70
C GLU A 19 7.55 18.85 -16.17
N CYS A 20 7.75 17.92 -15.24
CA CYS A 20 7.87 16.50 -15.54
C CYS A 20 6.51 15.81 -15.78
N THR A 21 5.40 16.51 -15.51
CA THR A 21 4.03 16.01 -15.72
C THR A 21 3.22 16.98 -16.57
N PRO A 22 3.62 17.25 -17.82
CA PRO A 22 3.01 18.31 -18.63
C PRO A 22 1.52 18.09 -18.89
N PHE A 23 1.08 16.87 -19.09
CA PHE A 23 -0.34 16.57 -19.28
C PHE A 23 -1.13 16.80 -17.99
N LEU A 24 -0.68 16.27 -16.86
CA LEU A 24 -1.35 16.45 -15.56
C LEU A 24 -1.34 17.93 -15.15
N LYS A 25 -0.27 18.67 -15.44
CA LYS A 25 -0.20 20.12 -15.21
C LYS A 25 -1.30 20.86 -15.99
N GLU A 26 -1.45 20.58 -17.29
CA GLU A 26 -2.49 21.18 -18.14
C GLU A 26 -3.89 20.73 -17.68
N TRP A 27 -4.09 19.44 -17.48
CA TRP A 27 -5.37 18.88 -17.06
C TRP A 27 -5.82 19.45 -15.70
N SER A 28 -4.90 19.64 -14.76
CA SER A 28 -5.17 20.20 -13.43
C SER A 28 -5.60 21.67 -13.48
N GLN A 29 -5.20 22.45 -14.51
CA GLN A 29 -5.65 23.84 -14.69
C GLN A 29 -7.14 23.93 -15.06
N ALA A 30 -7.65 22.90 -15.75
CA ALA A 30 -9.06 22.79 -16.11
C ALA A 30 -9.90 22.04 -15.04
N ALA A 31 -9.27 21.56 -13.98
CA ALA A 31 -9.89 20.78 -12.92
C ALA A 31 -9.94 21.56 -11.60
N GLN A 32 -10.97 21.31 -10.80
CA GLN A 32 -10.98 21.66 -9.38
C GLN A 32 -10.10 20.66 -8.62
N ARG A 33 -9.29 21.16 -7.69
CA ARG A 33 -8.40 20.36 -6.85
C ARG A 33 -8.71 20.58 -5.37
N ALA A 34 -8.74 19.49 -4.61
CA ALA A 34 -8.77 19.51 -3.16
C ALA A 34 -7.62 18.70 -2.60
N ALA A 35 -7.00 19.17 -1.51
CA ALA A 35 -6.12 18.34 -0.68
C ALA A 35 -6.97 17.41 0.17
N ILE A 36 -6.63 16.13 0.21
CA ILE A 36 -7.26 15.17 1.12
C ILE A 36 -6.47 15.18 2.43
N HIS A 37 -7.11 15.35 3.57
CA HIS A 37 -6.43 15.16 4.85
C HIS A 37 -6.00 13.68 4.96
N PRO A 38 -4.72 13.36 5.23
CA PRO A 38 -4.29 11.98 5.31
C PRO A 38 -5.01 11.20 6.42
N VAL A 39 -5.51 9.99 6.10
CA VAL A 39 -5.95 9.04 7.11
C VAL A 39 -4.73 8.48 7.85
N LEU A 40 -4.87 8.07 9.10
CA LEU A 40 -3.81 7.37 9.83
C LEU A 40 -4.15 5.88 9.99
N PRO A 41 -3.18 4.98 9.72
CA PRO A 41 -1.93 5.25 9.00
C PRO A 41 -2.19 5.67 7.55
N ALA A 42 -1.39 6.61 7.03
CA ALA A 42 -1.47 7.05 5.65
C ALA A 42 -0.78 6.01 4.74
N VAL A 43 -1.46 4.88 4.54
CA VAL A 43 -1.00 3.72 3.76
C VAL A 43 -2.13 3.20 2.87
N THR A 44 -1.80 2.39 1.87
CA THR A 44 -2.72 1.94 0.82
C THR A 44 -4.04 1.36 1.37
N CYS A 45 -3.95 0.38 2.27
CA CYS A 45 -5.15 -0.35 2.70
C CYS A 45 -6.11 0.51 3.52
N SER A 46 -5.61 1.32 4.46
CA SER A 46 -6.42 2.24 5.26
C SER A 46 -7.02 3.36 4.41
N ALA A 47 -6.21 3.97 3.51
CA ALA A 47 -6.69 5.04 2.64
C ALA A 47 -7.80 4.56 1.70
N GLN A 48 -7.57 3.46 0.97
CA GLN A 48 -8.57 2.93 0.05
C GLN A 48 -9.84 2.48 0.76
N ALA A 49 -9.71 1.79 1.92
CA ALA A 49 -10.87 1.37 2.70
C ALA A 49 -11.70 2.58 3.18
N THR A 50 -11.04 3.65 3.60
CA THR A 50 -11.71 4.90 3.96
C THR A 50 -12.43 5.53 2.77
N TYR A 51 -11.78 5.56 1.59
CA TYR A 51 -12.34 6.17 0.37
C TYR A 51 -13.57 5.43 -0.15
N PHE A 52 -13.55 4.10 -0.18
CA PHE A 52 -14.69 3.35 -0.72
C PHE A 52 -15.78 3.01 0.31
N THR A 53 -15.56 3.27 1.61
CA THR A 53 -16.60 3.10 2.64
C THR A 53 -17.16 4.40 3.17
N GLY A 54 -16.43 5.53 3.05
CA GLY A 54 -16.76 6.79 3.71
C GLY A 54 -16.71 6.71 5.24
N LYS A 55 -15.97 5.74 5.79
CA LYS A 55 -15.81 5.50 7.23
C LYS A 55 -14.34 5.55 7.63
N TRP A 56 -14.08 5.78 8.91
CA TRP A 56 -12.75 5.76 9.49
C TRP A 56 -12.27 4.34 9.83
N PRO A 57 -10.97 4.12 10.06
CA PRO A 57 -10.40 2.82 10.43
C PRO A 57 -11.02 2.15 11.64
N ASP A 58 -11.46 2.92 12.64
CA ASP A 58 -12.19 2.45 13.82
C ASP A 58 -13.55 1.81 13.50
N THR A 59 -14.11 2.15 12.34
CA THR A 59 -15.41 1.65 11.88
C THR A 59 -15.29 0.57 10.81
N HIS A 60 -14.39 0.76 9.81
CA HIS A 60 -14.25 -0.25 8.75
C HIS A 60 -13.23 -1.35 9.09
N GLY A 61 -12.48 -1.23 10.18
CA GLY A 61 -11.60 -2.26 10.70
C GLY A 61 -10.29 -2.45 9.97
N ILE A 62 -9.95 -1.62 8.99
CA ILE A 62 -8.67 -1.67 8.27
C ILE A 62 -7.72 -0.68 8.90
N VAL A 63 -6.90 -1.16 9.81
CA VAL A 63 -6.01 -0.35 10.64
C VAL A 63 -4.61 -0.17 10.06
N GLY A 64 -4.33 -0.71 8.87
CA GLY A 64 -3.03 -0.63 8.19
C GLY A 64 -2.97 -1.60 7.00
N ASN A 65 -1.79 -1.76 6.37
CA ASN A 65 -1.56 -2.78 5.35
C ASN A 65 -1.52 -4.20 5.93
N GLY A 66 -1.34 -4.30 7.24
CA GLY A 66 -1.37 -5.54 8.00
C GLY A 66 -1.55 -5.28 9.50
N TRP A 67 -1.91 -6.33 10.22
CA TRP A 67 -2.11 -6.27 11.66
C TRP A 67 -1.94 -7.65 12.31
N TYR A 68 -1.98 -7.70 13.64
CA TYR A 68 -1.95 -8.93 14.42
C TYR A 68 -3.34 -9.54 14.53
N PHE A 69 -3.50 -10.77 14.05
CA PHE A 69 -4.69 -11.59 14.20
C PHE A 69 -4.61 -12.30 15.55
N ARG A 70 -5.26 -11.73 16.54
CA ARG A 70 -5.17 -12.14 17.97
C ARG A 70 -5.60 -13.58 18.19
N ASP A 71 -6.64 -14.02 17.48
CA ASP A 71 -7.25 -15.35 17.65
C ASP A 71 -6.30 -16.50 17.26
N VAL A 72 -5.38 -16.23 16.35
CA VAL A 72 -4.42 -17.23 15.82
C VAL A 72 -2.97 -16.85 16.09
N CYS A 73 -2.72 -15.75 16.82
CA CYS A 73 -1.38 -15.26 17.14
C CYS A 73 -0.49 -15.03 15.91
N GLU A 74 -1.05 -14.54 14.81
CA GLU A 74 -0.32 -14.33 13.57
C GLU A 74 -0.35 -12.88 13.10
N ILE A 75 0.78 -12.37 12.63
CA ILE A 75 0.87 -11.09 11.95
C ILE A 75 0.72 -11.35 10.45
N LYS A 76 -0.22 -10.68 9.79
CA LYS A 76 -0.47 -10.84 8.35
C LYS A 76 -0.57 -9.48 7.68
N PHE A 77 0.15 -9.35 6.58
CA PHE A 77 0.12 -8.21 5.67
C PHE A 77 -0.52 -8.59 4.33
N TRP A 78 -1.11 -7.61 3.66
CA TRP A 78 -1.56 -7.69 2.29
C TRP A 78 -2.66 -8.72 2.02
N HIS A 79 -3.56 -8.91 2.99
CA HIS A 79 -4.77 -9.70 2.78
C HIS A 79 -5.68 -9.06 1.72
N GLN A 80 -6.19 -9.89 0.80
CA GLN A 80 -7.03 -9.45 -0.31
C GLN A 80 -8.54 -9.63 -0.08
N SER A 81 -8.94 -10.31 1.00
CA SER A 81 -10.35 -10.61 1.23
C SER A 81 -11.17 -9.39 1.57
N ASN A 82 -12.19 -9.08 0.77
CA ASN A 82 -13.15 -8.00 1.01
C ASN A 82 -13.94 -8.19 2.32
N LYS A 83 -14.04 -9.44 2.81
CA LYS A 83 -14.72 -9.77 4.08
C LYS A 83 -14.03 -9.17 5.31
N LEU A 84 -12.80 -8.68 5.18
CA LEU A 84 -12.10 -7.99 6.25
C LEU A 84 -12.59 -6.54 6.45
N VAL A 85 -13.21 -5.95 5.44
CA VAL A 85 -13.77 -4.59 5.52
C VAL A 85 -15.15 -4.66 6.14
N GLU A 86 -15.32 -4.12 7.34
CA GLU A 86 -16.54 -4.29 8.17
C GLU A 86 -17.67 -3.31 7.81
N ALA A 87 -17.36 -2.25 7.02
CA ALA A 87 -18.37 -1.27 6.59
C ALA A 87 -18.93 -1.57 5.18
N PRO A 88 -20.13 -1.10 4.83
CA PRO A 88 -20.66 -1.15 3.47
C PRO A 88 -19.76 -0.39 2.49
N LYS A 89 -19.61 -0.91 1.28
CA LYS A 89 -18.75 -0.33 0.24
C LYS A 89 -19.60 0.49 -0.73
N ILE A 90 -18.97 1.42 -1.41
CA ILE A 90 -19.63 2.34 -2.34
C ILE A 90 -20.45 1.62 -3.41
N TRP A 91 -19.95 0.50 -3.94
CA TRP A 91 -20.67 -0.30 -4.94
C TRP A 91 -21.89 -1.01 -4.39
N ASP A 92 -21.89 -1.39 -3.09
CA ASP A 92 -23.06 -1.98 -2.44
C ASP A 92 -24.17 -0.93 -2.26
N ILE A 93 -23.78 0.30 -1.83
CA ILE A 93 -24.70 1.41 -1.62
C ILE A 93 -25.25 1.95 -2.97
N ALA A 94 -24.38 2.09 -3.98
CA ALA A 94 -24.80 2.53 -5.31
C ALA A 94 -25.79 1.55 -5.93
N ARG A 95 -25.58 0.23 -5.80
CA ARG A 95 -26.48 -0.80 -6.32
C ARG A 95 -27.85 -0.82 -5.62
N GLN A 96 -27.89 -0.42 -4.33
CA GLN A 96 -29.18 -0.24 -3.64
C GLN A 96 -29.98 0.94 -4.19
N GLN A 97 -29.30 2.00 -4.66
CA GLN A 97 -29.92 3.18 -5.26
C GLN A 97 -30.31 2.96 -6.75
N ASP A 98 -29.50 2.20 -7.46
CA ASP A 98 -29.71 1.88 -8.88
C ASP A 98 -29.37 0.41 -9.13
N PRO A 99 -30.38 -0.47 -9.30
CA PRO A 99 -30.15 -1.89 -9.55
C PRO A 99 -29.40 -2.21 -10.86
N THR A 100 -29.29 -1.24 -11.79
CA THR A 100 -28.54 -1.40 -13.03
C THR A 100 -27.08 -1.03 -12.89
N PHE A 101 -26.67 -0.51 -11.72
CA PHE A 101 -25.30 -0.13 -11.44
C PHE A 101 -24.35 -1.32 -11.48
N THR A 102 -23.20 -1.13 -12.14
CA THR A 102 -22.12 -2.10 -12.19
C THR A 102 -20.77 -1.45 -11.81
N CYS A 103 -19.88 -2.23 -11.21
CA CYS A 103 -18.58 -1.76 -10.74
C CYS A 103 -17.45 -2.65 -11.21
N ALA A 104 -16.37 -2.05 -11.73
CA ALA A 104 -15.10 -2.70 -11.97
C ALA A 104 -14.03 -2.21 -10.97
N ASN A 105 -13.44 -3.14 -10.23
CA ASN A 105 -12.31 -2.85 -9.33
C ASN A 105 -11.01 -3.37 -9.95
N MET A 106 -10.18 -2.45 -10.42
CA MET A 106 -8.92 -2.71 -11.10
C MET A 106 -7.77 -2.40 -10.14
N PHE A 107 -7.41 -3.41 -9.36
CA PHE A 107 -6.27 -3.40 -8.42
C PHE A 107 -6.43 -2.58 -7.13
N TRP A 108 -7.57 -1.94 -6.83
CA TRP A 108 -7.79 -1.48 -5.46
C TRP A 108 -7.82 -2.67 -4.51
N TRP A 109 -7.31 -2.49 -3.29
CA TRP A 109 -7.12 -3.57 -2.32
C TRP A 109 -8.45 -4.13 -1.80
N PHE A 110 -8.41 -5.25 -1.09
CA PHE A 110 -9.59 -6.01 -0.63
C PHE A 110 -10.54 -6.39 -1.78
N ASN A 111 -9.98 -6.82 -2.89
CA ASN A 111 -10.72 -7.07 -4.13
C ASN A 111 -11.22 -8.51 -4.26
N MET A 112 -10.56 -9.48 -3.60
CA MET A 112 -11.03 -10.87 -3.63
C MET A 112 -12.32 -11.04 -2.83
N TYR A 113 -13.25 -11.80 -3.36
CA TYR A 113 -14.55 -12.09 -2.73
C TYR A 113 -15.41 -10.85 -2.48
N SER A 114 -15.16 -9.77 -3.19
CA SER A 114 -15.97 -8.56 -3.17
C SER A 114 -17.27 -8.75 -3.95
N THR A 115 -18.19 -7.83 -3.78
CA THR A 115 -19.49 -7.79 -4.46
C THR A 115 -19.48 -6.93 -5.73
N VAL A 116 -18.29 -6.52 -6.21
CA VAL A 116 -18.14 -5.86 -7.51
C VAL A 116 -18.43 -6.83 -8.65
N ASP A 117 -18.86 -6.30 -9.81
CA ASP A 117 -19.19 -7.11 -10.99
C ASP A 117 -17.92 -7.62 -11.69
N PHE A 118 -16.87 -6.78 -11.72
CA PHE A 118 -15.59 -7.11 -12.35
C PHE A 118 -14.45 -6.79 -11.39
N SER A 119 -13.62 -7.79 -11.07
CA SER A 119 -12.43 -7.59 -10.27
C SER A 119 -11.18 -8.15 -10.92
N VAL A 120 -10.08 -7.38 -10.81
CA VAL A 120 -8.74 -7.82 -11.18
C VAL A 120 -7.79 -7.38 -10.07
N THR A 121 -6.97 -8.32 -9.53
CA THR A 121 -6.03 -8.03 -8.45
C THR A 121 -4.81 -8.94 -8.53
N PRO A 122 -3.61 -8.53 -8.05
CA PRO A 122 -2.43 -9.39 -8.09
C PRO A 122 -2.65 -10.61 -7.20
N ARG A 123 -2.50 -11.79 -7.75
CA ARG A 123 -2.60 -13.05 -7.01
C ARG A 123 -1.66 -14.08 -7.61
N PRO A 124 -0.39 -14.15 -7.17
CA PRO A 124 0.51 -15.18 -7.65
C PRO A 124 0.04 -16.58 -7.25
N GLN A 125 0.38 -17.56 -8.07
CA GLN A 125 0.21 -18.96 -7.73
C GLN A 125 1.37 -19.41 -6.84
N TYR A 126 1.06 -19.92 -5.66
CA TYR A 126 2.04 -20.52 -4.73
C TYR A 126 1.99 -22.02 -4.92
N LEU A 127 2.97 -22.58 -5.63
CA LEU A 127 3.01 -23.99 -5.93
C LEU A 127 3.54 -24.81 -4.73
N ALA A 128 3.14 -26.07 -4.65
CA ALA A 128 3.57 -26.98 -3.58
C ALA A 128 5.09 -27.18 -3.50
N ASP A 129 5.81 -27.01 -4.59
CA ASP A 129 7.27 -27.05 -4.66
C ASP A 129 7.96 -25.76 -4.18
N GLY A 130 7.18 -24.75 -3.75
CA GLY A 130 7.67 -23.46 -3.26
C GLY A 130 7.91 -22.40 -4.35
N ARG A 131 7.61 -22.70 -5.62
CA ARG A 131 7.67 -21.69 -6.68
C ARG A 131 6.52 -20.69 -6.54
N LYS A 132 6.81 -19.43 -6.82
CA LYS A 132 5.85 -18.34 -6.93
C LYS A 132 5.74 -17.96 -8.42
N MET A 133 4.57 -18.21 -9.01
CA MET A 133 4.32 -17.92 -10.42
C MET A 133 3.50 -16.63 -10.55
N PRO A 134 3.89 -15.70 -11.45
CA PRO A 134 3.11 -14.51 -11.72
C PRO A 134 1.70 -14.87 -12.18
N ASP A 135 0.71 -14.20 -11.60
CA ASP A 135 -0.69 -14.35 -11.97
C ASP A 135 -1.54 -13.23 -11.37
N CYS A 136 -2.82 -13.17 -11.76
CA CYS A 136 -3.84 -12.33 -11.17
C CYS A 136 -5.11 -13.14 -10.86
N TYR A 137 -5.83 -12.72 -9.83
CA TYR A 137 -7.21 -13.14 -9.56
C TYR A 137 -8.16 -12.25 -10.36
N THR A 138 -9.23 -12.83 -10.90
CA THR A 138 -10.31 -12.07 -11.54
C THR A 138 -11.68 -12.62 -11.14
N HIS A 139 -12.67 -11.73 -11.18
CA HIS A 139 -14.07 -12.09 -11.23
C HIS A 139 -14.73 -11.32 -12.38
N PRO A 140 -15.42 -11.96 -13.31
CA PRO A 140 -15.54 -13.42 -13.54
C PRO A 140 -14.18 -14.09 -13.84
N ALA A 141 -14.07 -15.39 -13.57
CA ALA A 141 -12.79 -16.11 -13.70
C ALA A 141 -12.20 -16.07 -15.12
N GLY A 142 -13.05 -16.17 -16.16
CA GLY A 142 -12.61 -16.13 -17.56
C GLY A 142 -11.98 -14.81 -18.00
N LEU A 143 -12.19 -13.73 -17.26
CA LEU A 143 -11.58 -12.42 -17.53
C LEU A 143 -10.04 -12.50 -17.43
N ARG A 144 -9.50 -13.32 -16.51
CA ARG A 144 -8.06 -13.57 -16.36
C ARG A 144 -7.43 -14.05 -17.68
N ASP A 145 -8.01 -15.10 -18.26
CA ASP A 145 -7.44 -15.70 -19.46
C ASP A 145 -7.56 -14.76 -20.67
N HIS A 146 -8.65 -14.01 -20.78
CA HIS A 146 -8.81 -12.97 -21.79
C HIS A 146 -7.74 -11.88 -21.68
N LEU A 147 -7.55 -11.31 -20.50
CA LEU A 147 -6.56 -10.23 -20.26
C LEU A 147 -5.13 -10.71 -20.48
N GLN A 148 -4.79 -11.93 -20.01
CA GLN A 148 -3.46 -12.49 -20.20
C GLN A 148 -3.17 -12.89 -21.66
N ALA A 149 -4.18 -13.36 -22.40
CA ALA A 149 -4.03 -13.61 -23.84
C ALA A 149 -3.74 -12.32 -24.62
N LYS A 150 -4.33 -11.20 -24.20
CA LYS A 150 -4.20 -9.91 -24.90
C LYS A 150 -2.93 -9.14 -24.49
N PHE A 151 -2.58 -9.12 -23.22
CA PHE A 151 -1.52 -8.26 -22.66
C PHE A 151 -0.35 -9.05 -22.06
N GLY A 152 -0.37 -10.38 -22.14
CA GLY A 152 0.58 -11.25 -21.45
C GLY A 152 0.26 -11.40 -19.96
N THR A 153 0.96 -12.31 -19.32
CA THR A 153 0.83 -12.55 -17.88
C THR A 153 1.14 -11.27 -17.09
N PHE A 154 0.34 -10.99 -16.05
CA PHE A 154 0.58 -9.83 -15.18
C PHE A 154 2.04 -9.80 -14.70
N PRO A 155 2.79 -8.70 -14.92
CA PRO A 155 4.21 -8.64 -14.63
C PRO A 155 4.48 -8.41 -13.13
N LEU A 156 4.19 -9.42 -12.30
CA LEU A 156 4.27 -9.37 -10.84
C LEU A 156 5.63 -8.89 -10.31
N PHE A 157 6.73 -9.28 -10.97
CA PHE A 157 8.08 -8.88 -10.53
C PHE A 157 8.45 -7.44 -10.92
N ASP A 158 7.67 -6.82 -11.81
CA ASP A 158 7.72 -5.39 -12.10
C ASP A 158 6.71 -4.61 -11.25
N PHE A 159 5.85 -5.30 -10.46
CA PHE A 159 4.88 -4.71 -9.53
C PHE A 159 5.46 -4.56 -8.12
N TRP A 160 6.28 -5.50 -7.63
CA TRP A 160 6.93 -5.39 -6.34
C TRP A 160 8.26 -6.11 -6.31
N GLY A 161 9.31 -5.44 -5.77
CA GLY A 161 10.67 -5.93 -5.64
C GLY A 161 11.70 -5.08 -6.36
N PRO A 162 12.95 -5.53 -6.50
CA PRO A 162 14.04 -4.76 -7.09
C PRO A 162 13.89 -4.43 -8.58
N ARG A 163 12.91 -5.04 -9.25
CA ARG A 163 12.66 -4.88 -10.68
C ARG A 163 11.43 -4.01 -11.00
N THR A 164 10.87 -3.34 -10.02
CA THR A 164 9.69 -2.48 -10.22
C THR A 164 9.92 -1.46 -11.34
N THR A 165 8.95 -1.37 -12.26
CA THR A 165 8.95 -0.47 -13.42
C THR A 165 7.52 -0.06 -13.78
N ILE A 166 7.37 0.88 -14.70
CA ILE A 166 6.07 1.32 -15.25
C ILE A 166 5.24 0.18 -15.87
N ARG A 167 5.87 -0.95 -16.27
CA ARG A 167 5.21 -2.05 -16.99
C ARG A 167 4.02 -2.64 -16.24
N SER A 168 4.10 -2.76 -14.92
CA SER A 168 2.97 -3.24 -14.11
C SER A 168 1.81 -2.26 -14.12
N THR A 169 2.09 -0.96 -14.00
CA THR A 169 1.10 0.11 -14.07
C THR A 169 0.48 0.22 -15.46
N GLN A 170 1.28 0.11 -16.53
CA GLN A 170 0.77 0.08 -17.89
C GLN A 170 -0.13 -1.14 -18.16
N TRP A 171 0.22 -2.31 -17.61
CA TRP A 171 -0.62 -3.50 -17.70
C TRP A 171 -1.98 -3.26 -17.02
N ILE A 172 -1.99 -2.64 -15.82
CA ILE A 172 -3.22 -2.29 -15.09
C ILE A 172 -4.07 -1.32 -15.92
N ALA A 173 -3.47 -0.28 -16.48
CA ALA A 173 -4.15 0.69 -17.33
C ALA A 173 -4.79 0.02 -18.56
N ASN A 174 -4.04 -0.82 -19.28
CA ASN A 174 -4.51 -1.55 -20.44
C ASN A 174 -5.66 -2.51 -20.10
N ALA A 175 -5.53 -3.25 -18.99
CA ALA A 175 -6.57 -4.15 -18.50
C ALA A 175 -7.84 -3.38 -18.12
N SER A 176 -7.71 -2.20 -17.50
CA SER A 176 -8.84 -1.34 -17.13
C SER A 176 -9.62 -0.85 -18.35
N MET A 177 -8.91 -0.38 -19.37
CA MET A 177 -9.54 0.03 -20.63
C MET A 177 -10.21 -1.15 -21.35
N GLU A 178 -9.65 -2.34 -21.27
CA GLU A 178 -10.22 -3.53 -21.90
C GLU A 178 -11.49 -4.00 -21.16
N VAL A 179 -11.48 -4.01 -19.83
CA VAL A 179 -12.68 -4.32 -19.03
C VAL A 179 -13.80 -3.31 -19.33
N ASP A 180 -13.46 -2.04 -19.50
CA ASP A 180 -14.43 -1.04 -19.90
C ASP A 180 -14.99 -1.26 -21.31
N ARG A 181 -14.16 -1.65 -22.29
CA ARG A 181 -14.63 -2.00 -23.65
C ARG A 181 -15.59 -3.17 -23.64
N LEU A 182 -15.31 -4.19 -22.84
CA LEU A 182 -16.08 -5.43 -22.79
C LEU A 182 -17.41 -5.28 -22.05
N HIS A 183 -17.40 -4.51 -20.96
CA HIS A 183 -18.49 -4.56 -19.98
C HIS A 183 -19.15 -3.21 -19.69
N ASN A 184 -18.49 -2.10 -20.06
CA ASN A 184 -18.99 -0.73 -19.88
C ASN A 184 -19.52 -0.46 -18.44
N PRO A 185 -18.72 -0.71 -17.38
CA PRO A 185 -19.18 -0.54 -16.01
C PRO A 185 -19.56 0.92 -15.70
N THR A 186 -20.50 1.10 -14.76
CA THR A 186 -20.93 2.42 -14.29
C THR A 186 -19.82 3.11 -13.50
N LEU A 187 -19.13 2.36 -12.60
CA LEU A 187 -17.98 2.82 -11.83
C LEU A 187 -16.77 1.95 -12.14
N THR A 188 -15.63 2.59 -12.45
CA THR A 188 -14.34 1.89 -12.54
C THR A 188 -13.35 2.51 -11.55
N LEU A 189 -12.77 1.67 -10.69
CA LEU A 189 -11.71 2.05 -9.74
C LEU A 189 -10.39 1.51 -10.25
N ILE A 190 -9.39 2.38 -10.51
CA ILE A 190 -8.08 2.03 -11.09
C ILE A 190 -6.98 2.40 -10.12
N TYR A 191 -6.02 1.49 -9.88
CA TYR A 191 -4.86 1.67 -9.00
C TYR A 191 -3.57 1.73 -9.79
N LEU A 192 -2.79 2.80 -9.67
CA LEU A 192 -1.54 3.06 -10.39
C LEU A 192 -0.39 3.28 -9.41
N PRO A 193 0.38 2.24 -9.02
CA PRO A 193 1.36 2.32 -7.93
C PRO A 193 2.75 2.84 -8.34
N HIS A 194 2.99 3.20 -9.59
CA HIS A 194 4.33 3.41 -10.14
C HIS A 194 5.22 4.37 -9.35
N LEU A 195 4.69 5.51 -8.92
CA LEU A 195 5.48 6.52 -8.20
C LEU A 195 5.92 6.05 -6.81
N ASP A 196 5.15 5.18 -6.17
CA ASP A 196 5.44 4.67 -4.82
C ASP A 196 6.85 4.07 -4.71
N TYR A 197 7.31 3.39 -5.75
CA TYR A 197 8.54 2.61 -5.73
C TYR A 197 9.80 3.46 -5.57
N ASN A 198 10.02 4.38 -6.51
CA ASN A 198 11.23 5.21 -6.50
C ASN A 198 11.15 6.36 -5.51
N LEU A 199 9.94 6.86 -5.21
CA LEU A 199 9.77 7.83 -4.13
C LEU A 199 10.25 7.26 -2.78
N GLN A 200 10.01 5.96 -2.50
CA GLN A 200 10.53 5.31 -1.30
C GLN A 200 12.03 4.99 -1.40
N ARG A 201 12.49 4.48 -2.54
CA ARG A 201 13.90 4.10 -2.73
C ARG A 201 14.86 5.28 -2.72
N LEU A 202 14.50 6.36 -3.42
CA LEU A 202 15.38 7.47 -3.76
C LEU A 202 15.04 8.76 -2.99
N GLY A 203 13.80 8.87 -2.50
CA GLY A 203 13.22 10.09 -1.96
C GLY A 203 12.66 11.01 -3.05
N PRO A 204 11.70 11.88 -2.71
CA PRO A 204 10.98 12.71 -3.69
C PRO A 204 11.86 13.77 -4.37
N LYS A 205 13.03 14.09 -3.82
CA LYS A 205 13.95 15.09 -4.37
C LYS A 205 15.02 14.53 -5.30
N ASP A 206 15.09 13.21 -5.49
CA ASP A 206 16.07 12.62 -6.41
C ASP A 206 15.69 12.99 -7.86
N PRO A 207 16.65 13.46 -8.69
CA PRO A 207 16.39 13.85 -10.08
C PRO A 207 15.78 12.73 -10.94
N LYS A 208 16.00 11.47 -10.60
CA LYS A 208 15.42 10.31 -11.31
C LYS A 208 13.90 10.23 -11.19
N ILE A 209 13.30 10.84 -10.17
CA ILE A 209 11.85 10.90 -10.02
C ILE A 209 11.18 11.61 -11.20
N GLY A 210 11.89 12.56 -11.85
CA GLY A 210 11.39 13.19 -13.07
C GLY A 210 11.08 12.21 -14.21
N THR A 211 11.82 11.11 -14.32
CA THR A 211 11.53 10.04 -15.29
C THR A 211 10.24 9.31 -14.94
N ASP A 212 10.08 8.89 -13.68
CA ASP A 212 8.88 8.18 -13.22
C ASP A 212 7.63 9.07 -13.34
N LEU A 213 7.78 10.39 -13.09
CA LEU A 213 6.71 11.37 -13.28
C LEU A 213 6.29 11.47 -14.75
N GLY A 214 7.24 11.49 -15.69
CA GLY A 214 6.93 11.49 -17.12
C GLY A 214 6.25 10.19 -17.58
N GLU A 215 6.66 9.04 -17.05
CA GLU A 215 6.06 7.76 -17.35
C GLU A 215 4.61 7.68 -16.86
N ILE A 216 4.33 8.09 -15.62
CA ILE A 216 2.96 8.07 -15.09
C ILE A 216 2.07 9.12 -15.75
N ASP A 217 2.61 10.28 -16.12
CA ASP A 217 1.89 11.33 -16.86
C ASP A 217 1.37 10.79 -18.20
N ALA A 218 2.19 10.03 -18.92
CA ALA A 218 1.80 9.40 -20.18
C ALA A 218 0.67 8.37 -19.98
N VAL A 219 0.74 7.54 -18.94
CA VAL A 219 -0.32 6.56 -18.61
C VAL A 219 -1.62 7.28 -18.24
N CYS A 220 -1.55 8.34 -17.43
CA CYS A 220 -2.71 9.14 -17.06
C CYS A 220 -3.35 9.80 -18.28
N LYS A 221 -2.54 10.35 -19.21
CA LYS A 221 -3.02 10.92 -20.47
C LYS A 221 -3.81 9.89 -21.29
N GLU A 222 -3.28 8.68 -21.43
CA GLU A 222 -3.95 7.61 -22.18
C GLU A 222 -5.29 7.22 -21.54
N LEU A 223 -5.30 7.00 -20.22
CA LEU A 223 -6.50 6.63 -19.47
C LEU A 223 -7.56 7.74 -19.51
N ILE A 224 -7.20 8.98 -19.22
CA ILE A 224 -8.13 10.09 -19.16
C ILE A 224 -8.75 10.32 -20.55
N ALA A 225 -7.93 10.35 -21.61
CA ALA A 225 -8.44 10.49 -22.98
C ALA A 225 -9.41 9.36 -23.36
N PHE A 226 -9.09 8.12 -22.97
CA PHE A 226 -9.96 6.97 -23.21
C PHE A 226 -11.31 7.10 -22.50
N TYR A 227 -11.32 7.41 -21.21
CA TYR A 227 -12.56 7.47 -20.43
C TYR A 227 -13.40 8.72 -20.75
N GLU A 228 -12.78 9.90 -20.94
CA GLU A 228 -13.46 11.11 -21.39
C GLU A 228 -14.10 10.90 -22.78
N GLY A 229 -13.37 10.24 -23.71
CA GLY A 229 -13.88 9.88 -25.02
C GLY A 229 -15.07 8.93 -25.01
N ARG A 230 -15.31 8.24 -23.89
CA ARG A 230 -16.48 7.36 -23.65
C ARG A 230 -17.56 8.02 -22.78
N GLY A 231 -17.44 9.32 -22.54
CA GLY A 231 -18.42 10.12 -21.76
C GLY A 231 -18.36 9.87 -20.24
N ALA A 232 -17.28 9.29 -19.73
CA ALA A 232 -17.13 9.09 -18.31
C ALA A 232 -16.68 10.38 -17.60
N GLN A 233 -17.19 10.59 -16.39
CA GLN A 233 -16.63 11.58 -15.46
C GLN A 233 -15.34 11.01 -14.87
N VAL A 234 -14.27 11.83 -14.88
CA VAL A 234 -12.96 11.42 -14.37
C VAL A 234 -12.71 12.07 -13.02
N ILE A 235 -12.41 11.25 -12.02
CA ILE A 235 -11.85 11.65 -10.74
C ILE A 235 -10.42 11.10 -10.69
N MET A 236 -9.44 11.96 -10.48
CA MET A 236 -8.08 11.56 -10.14
C MET A 236 -7.84 11.81 -8.67
N LEU A 237 -7.23 10.85 -7.98
CA LEU A 237 -6.86 11.00 -6.58
C LEU A 237 -5.56 10.26 -6.26
N SER A 238 -5.05 10.49 -5.06
CA SER A 238 -3.95 9.74 -4.46
C SER A 238 -4.26 9.36 -3.01
N GLU A 239 -3.41 8.52 -2.41
CA GLU A 239 -3.65 7.94 -1.07
C GLU A 239 -2.86 8.64 0.01
N TYR A 240 -1.64 9.04 -0.30
CA TYR A 240 -0.66 9.68 0.58
C TYR A 240 0.42 10.38 -0.24
N GLY A 241 1.16 11.26 0.42
CA GLY A 241 2.44 11.76 -0.07
C GLY A 241 3.60 11.02 0.57
N ILE A 242 4.72 10.93 -0.15
CA ILE A 242 5.95 10.34 0.34
C ILE A 242 6.95 11.46 0.58
N THR A 243 7.50 11.51 1.81
CA THR A 243 8.44 12.54 2.25
C THR A 243 9.83 11.96 2.51
N ASP A 244 10.85 12.82 2.47
CA ASP A 244 12.25 12.40 2.71
C ASP A 244 12.45 11.84 4.11
N VAL A 245 13.08 10.66 4.20
CA VAL A 245 13.52 10.04 5.45
C VAL A 245 14.97 9.60 5.38
N ASN A 246 15.64 9.51 6.53
CA ASN A 246 17.03 9.06 6.61
C ASN A 246 17.36 8.26 7.89
N GLN A 247 16.37 8.05 8.77
CA GLN A 247 16.56 7.36 10.04
C GLN A 247 15.60 6.20 10.21
N PRO A 248 16.04 4.95 9.97
CA PRO A 248 15.25 3.77 10.31
C PRO A 248 15.27 3.53 11.83
N VAL A 249 14.11 3.22 12.40
CA VAL A 249 13.93 2.93 13.83
C VAL A 249 13.38 1.50 13.99
N ALA A 250 14.12 0.66 14.71
CA ALA A 250 13.76 -0.74 14.94
C ALA A 250 13.13 -0.91 16.33
N LEU A 251 11.84 -0.56 16.47
CA LEU A 251 11.10 -0.65 17.75
C LEU A 251 11.14 -2.05 18.34
N ASN A 252 11.09 -3.09 17.50
CA ASN A 252 11.13 -4.47 17.95
C ASN A 252 12.49 -4.87 18.57
N ARG A 253 13.62 -4.27 18.14
CA ARG A 253 14.91 -4.45 18.81
C ARG A 253 14.90 -3.84 20.22
N VAL A 254 14.30 -2.65 20.37
CA VAL A 254 14.14 -2.00 21.67
C VAL A 254 13.28 -2.86 22.61
N LEU A 255 12.12 -3.32 22.15
CA LEU A 255 11.23 -4.20 22.93
C LEU A 255 11.95 -5.50 23.34
N ARG A 256 12.73 -6.08 22.43
CA ARG A 256 13.49 -7.31 22.71
C ARG A 256 14.59 -7.08 23.73
N GLN A 257 15.38 -6.01 23.61
CA GLN A 257 16.46 -5.66 24.56
C GLN A 257 15.93 -5.40 25.98
N ASN A 258 14.66 -4.99 26.10
CA ASN A 258 13.98 -4.77 27.36
C ASN A 258 13.11 -5.96 27.83
N GLY A 259 13.23 -7.13 27.18
CA GLY A 259 12.59 -8.36 27.63
C GLY A 259 11.09 -8.48 27.30
N TYR A 260 10.53 -7.63 26.44
CA TYR A 260 9.12 -7.68 26.05
C TYR A 260 8.86 -8.62 24.86
N LEU A 261 9.79 -8.68 23.91
CA LEU A 261 9.64 -9.45 22.69
C LEU A 261 10.36 -10.79 22.79
N SER A 262 9.64 -11.85 22.47
CA SER A 262 10.14 -13.22 22.43
C SER A 262 10.38 -13.70 21.00
N VAL A 263 11.38 -14.54 20.82
CA VAL A 263 11.69 -15.20 19.54
C VAL A 263 11.75 -16.71 19.73
N ARG A 264 11.41 -17.44 18.67
CA ARG A 264 11.73 -18.87 18.54
C ARG A 264 12.99 -19.01 17.71
N GLU A 265 13.86 -19.90 18.11
CA GLU A 265 15.02 -20.26 17.31
C GLU A 265 14.69 -21.48 16.43
N GLU A 266 14.82 -21.32 15.13
CA GLU A 266 14.62 -22.38 14.16
C GLU A 266 15.80 -22.46 13.19
N ARG A 267 16.53 -23.59 13.20
CA ARG A 267 17.68 -23.84 12.31
C ARG A 267 18.77 -22.76 12.38
N GLY A 268 18.98 -22.19 13.57
CA GLY A 268 19.97 -21.13 13.82
C GLY A 268 19.51 -19.71 13.44
N THR A 269 18.27 -19.55 12.96
CA THR A 269 17.65 -18.24 12.72
C THR A 269 16.56 -17.94 13.75
N GLU A 270 16.26 -16.69 13.94
CA GLU A 270 15.27 -16.23 14.91
C GLU A 270 13.97 -15.83 14.22
N LEU A 271 12.86 -16.35 14.73
CA LEU A 271 11.51 -16.00 14.30
C LEU A 271 10.79 -15.29 15.44
N LEU A 272 10.15 -14.14 15.15
CA LEU A 272 9.28 -13.46 16.12
C LEU A 272 8.19 -14.44 16.58
N ASP A 273 7.98 -14.53 17.90
CA ASP A 273 6.88 -15.27 18.50
C ASP A 273 5.87 -14.28 19.12
N PRO A 274 4.84 -13.85 18.37
CA PRO A 274 3.86 -12.88 18.87
C PRO A 274 3.07 -13.42 20.06
N GLY A 275 2.75 -14.71 20.07
CA GLY A 275 1.96 -15.34 21.14
C GLY A 275 2.70 -15.44 22.48
N ALA A 276 4.03 -15.62 22.44
CA ALA A 276 4.89 -15.66 23.62
C ALA A 276 5.40 -14.28 24.06
N SER A 277 5.28 -13.25 23.21
CA SER A 277 5.73 -11.90 23.53
C SER A 277 4.80 -11.20 24.49
N GLU A 278 5.37 -10.43 25.44
CA GLU A 278 4.60 -9.50 26.29
C GLU A 278 4.22 -8.22 25.51
N ALA A 279 5.11 -7.74 24.66
CA ALA A 279 4.82 -6.69 23.70
C ALA A 279 5.69 -6.80 22.45
N PHE A 280 5.12 -6.42 21.30
CA PHE A 280 5.81 -6.33 20.01
C PHE A 280 5.16 -5.27 19.12
N ALA A 281 5.92 -4.75 18.16
CA ALA A 281 5.45 -3.77 17.19
C ALA A 281 5.15 -4.41 15.82
N VAL A 282 4.01 -4.09 15.24
CA VAL A 282 3.69 -4.30 13.83
C VAL A 282 3.86 -2.96 13.14
N VAL A 283 4.94 -2.83 12.38
CA VAL A 283 5.35 -1.56 11.77
C VAL A 283 4.80 -1.43 10.35
N ASP A 284 4.34 -0.23 10.03
CA ASP A 284 3.81 0.10 8.72
C ASP A 284 4.26 1.52 8.34
N HIS A 285 5.45 1.64 7.74
CA HIS A 285 6.09 2.89 7.35
C HIS A 285 6.40 3.82 8.55
N GLN A 286 5.72 4.95 8.68
CA GLN A 286 5.92 5.93 9.76
C GLN A 286 4.92 5.78 10.92
N LEU A 287 4.14 4.70 10.92
CA LEU A 287 3.27 4.34 12.04
C LEU A 287 3.54 2.90 12.47
N ALA A 288 3.43 2.62 13.75
CA ALA A 288 3.50 1.27 14.31
C ALA A 288 2.39 1.01 15.31
N HIS A 289 1.76 -0.17 15.18
CA HIS A 289 0.88 -0.72 16.20
C HIS A 289 1.72 -1.54 17.18
N ILE A 290 1.67 -1.19 18.46
CA ILE A 290 2.35 -1.96 19.51
C ILE A 290 1.27 -2.72 20.28
N TYR A 291 1.36 -4.02 20.19
CA TYR A 291 0.47 -4.95 20.87
C TYR A 291 1.07 -5.30 22.22
N VAL A 292 0.28 -5.13 23.29
CA VAL A 292 0.69 -5.38 24.67
C VAL A 292 -0.25 -6.43 25.27
N LYS A 293 0.30 -7.56 25.67
CA LYS A 293 -0.48 -8.72 26.18
C LYS A 293 -1.13 -8.44 27.52
N ASN A 294 -0.36 -7.92 28.48
CA ASN A 294 -0.87 -7.48 29.78
C ASN A 294 -1.14 -5.98 29.75
N LEU A 295 -2.42 -5.61 29.84
CA LEU A 295 -2.86 -4.21 29.77
C LEU A 295 -2.31 -3.33 30.91
N ASP A 296 -1.97 -3.91 32.08
CA ASP A 296 -1.37 -3.16 33.19
C ASP A 296 0.04 -2.63 32.83
N ARG A 297 0.67 -3.21 31.82
CA ARG A 297 2.01 -2.82 31.35
C ARG A 297 1.99 -1.79 30.20
N VAL A 298 0.80 -1.36 29.76
CA VAL A 298 0.68 -0.40 28.63
C VAL A 298 1.43 0.89 28.92
N ALA A 299 1.28 1.46 30.12
CA ALA A 299 1.95 2.71 30.49
C ALA A 299 3.49 2.57 30.51
N GLU A 300 4.01 1.43 30.99
CA GLU A 300 5.45 1.14 31.01
C GLU A 300 6.01 1.03 29.57
N VAL A 301 5.33 0.27 28.70
CA VAL A 301 5.71 0.13 27.30
C VAL A 301 5.59 1.46 26.55
N GLN A 302 4.53 2.24 26.81
CA GLN A 302 4.34 3.58 26.22
C GLN A 302 5.52 4.50 26.56
N GLN A 303 5.95 4.52 27.84
CA GLN A 303 7.07 5.32 28.28
C GLN A 303 8.39 4.87 27.62
N LEU A 304 8.61 3.54 27.53
CA LEU A 304 9.80 3.00 26.86
C LEU A 304 9.87 3.46 25.39
N ILE A 305 8.76 3.33 24.66
CA ILE A 305 8.72 3.68 23.24
C ILE A 305 8.82 5.20 23.02
N ALA A 306 8.24 6.01 23.90
CA ALA A 306 8.34 7.47 23.84
C ALA A 306 9.78 7.98 24.03
N GLY A 307 10.63 7.20 24.70
CA GLY A 307 12.06 7.50 24.85
C GLY A 307 12.95 7.13 23.65
N VAL A 308 12.39 6.51 22.59
CA VAL A 308 13.17 6.06 21.44
C VAL A 308 13.41 7.22 20.46
N PRO A 309 14.70 7.54 20.13
CA PRO A 309 14.99 8.56 19.11
C PRO A 309 14.32 8.24 17.77
N GLY A 310 13.65 9.24 17.18
CA GLY A 310 12.90 9.07 15.94
C GLY A 310 11.41 8.77 16.15
N VAL A 311 10.94 8.62 17.39
CA VAL A 311 9.52 8.55 17.74
C VAL A 311 9.05 9.95 18.15
N GLU A 312 8.02 10.46 17.46
CA GLU A 312 7.44 11.79 17.74
C GLU A 312 6.29 11.72 18.74
N LYS A 313 5.38 10.74 18.56
CA LYS A 313 4.20 10.60 19.42
C LYS A 313 3.95 9.13 19.74
N VAL A 314 3.44 8.90 20.95
CA VAL A 314 3.02 7.57 21.39
C VAL A 314 1.66 7.72 22.07
N LEU A 315 0.63 7.14 21.44
CA LEU A 315 -0.78 7.29 21.80
C LEU A 315 -1.32 5.98 22.38
N ALA A 316 -2.00 6.03 23.51
CA ALA A 316 -2.63 4.88 24.14
C ALA A 316 -4.05 5.22 24.66
N GLY A 317 -4.84 4.19 24.95
CA GLY A 317 -6.20 4.38 25.49
C GLY A 317 -7.03 5.31 24.59
N LYS A 318 -7.66 6.31 25.18
CA LYS A 318 -8.54 7.28 24.49
C LYS A 318 -7.81 8.21 23.50
N GLU A 319 -6.50 8.35 23.61
CA GLU A 319 -5.75 9.17 22.65
C GLU A 319 -5.83 8.62 21.22
N ARG A 320 -6.06 7.30 21.07
CA ARG A 320 -6.27 6.64 19.77
C ARG A 320 -7.58 7.04 19.10
N ASP A 321 -8.59 7.48 19.88
CA ASP A 321 -9.88 7.95 19.34
C ASP A 321 -9.69 9.21 18.48
N ALA A 322 -8.78 10.10 18.89
CA ALA A 322 -8.48 11.33 18.18
C ALA A 322 -7.88 11.12 16.78
N ILE A 323 -7.36 9.93 16.52
CA ILE A 323 -6.78 9.54 15.23
C ILE A 323 -7.56 8.40 14.55
N HIS A 324 -8.75 8.08 15.06
CA HIS A 324 -9.65 7.05 14.55
C HIS A 324 -9.02 5.64 14.43
N LEU A 325 -8.19 5.25 15.41
CA LEU A 325 -7.54 3.94 15.48
C LEU A 325 -7.96 3.13 16.72
N SER A 326 -9.10 3.40 17.30
CA SER A 326 -9.66 2.63 18.42
C SER A 326 -10.47 1.43 17.94
N HIS A 327 -9.81 0.49 17.26
CA HIS A 327 -10.41 -0.75 16.78
C HIS A 327 -9.73 -1.96 17.43
N PRO A 328 -10.43 -3.11 17.66
CA PRO A 328 -9.83 -4.33 18.24
C PRO A 328 -8.63 -4.89 17.49
N ARG A 329 -8.51 -4.62 16.20
CA ARG A 329 -7.35 -5.00 15.37
C ARG A 329 -6.14 -4.10 15.59
N ALA A 330 -6.31 -2.90 16.10
CA ALA A 330 -5.20 -1.98 16.39
C ALA A 330 -4.40 -2.44 17.62
N GLY A 331 -3.16 -1.99 17.73
CA GLY A 331 -2.35 -2.16 18.92
C GLY A 331 -2.88 -1.35 20.10
N GLU A 332 -2.55 -1.73 21.31
CA GLU A 332 -2.86 -0.99 22.54
C GLU A 332 -2.21 0.39 22.53
N ILE A 333 -1.07 0.48 21.84
CA ILE A 333 -0.29 1.70 21.67
C ILE A 333 -0.06 1.94 20.17
N ILE A 334 -0.16 3.20 19.75
CA ILE A 334 0.22 3.66 18.41
C ILE A 334 1.43 4.57 18.53
N ALA A 335 2.52 4.21 17.83
CA ALA A 335 3.68 5.07 17.72
C ALA A 335 3.71 5.75 16.34
N LEU A 336 4.01 7.04 16.32
CA LEU A 336 4.24 7.83 15.10
C LEU A 336 5.72 8.24 15.06
N ALA A 337 6.35 8.02 13.93
CA ALA A 337 7.71 8.47 13.69
C ALA A 337 7.76 10.00 13.50
N ASP A 338 8.90 10.61 13.77
CA ASP A 338 9.16 11.98 13.37
C ASP A 338 9.25 12.13 11.83
N ALA A 339 9.35 13.37 11.35
CA ALA A 339 9.31 13.66 9.92
C ALA A 339 10.46 13.03 9.12
N ARG A 340 11.57 12.67 9.76
CA ARG A 340 12.78 12.14 9.12
C ARG A 340 13.00 10.66 9.39
N SER A 341 12.17 10.05 10.22
CA SER A 341 12.27 8.67 10.67
C SER A 341 11.17 7.80 10.08
N TRP A 342 11.42 6.49 10.03
CA TRP A 342 10.45 5.47 9.66
C TRP A 342 10.73 4.18 10.44
N PHE A 343 9.74 3.31 10.59
CA PHE A 343 9.85 2.09 11.40
C PHE A 343 10.17 0.87 10.55
N CYS A 344 11.30 0.20 10.85
CA CYS A 344 11.63 -1.08 10.25
C CYS A 344 11.26 -2.24 11.20
N TYR A 345 10.88 -3.39 10.62
CA TYR A 345 10.36 -4.55 11.37
C TYR A 345 11.44 -5.38 12.09
N TYR A 346 12.72 -5.05 11.96
CA TYR A 346 13.83 -5.86 12.46
C TYR A 346 13.74 -6.07 13.98
N TYR A 347 13.75 -7.36 14.39
CA TYR A 347 13.69 -7.76 15.79
C TYR A 347 14.90 -8.58 16.23
N TRP A 348 15.67 -9.18 15.29
CA TRP A 348 16.91 -9.89 15.59
C TRP A 348 18.01 -8.90 15.98
N LEU A 349 18.90 -9.33 16.90
CA LEU A 349 20.00 -8.50 17.40
C LEU A 349 21.30 -8.74 16.63
N ASP A 350 21.40 -9.90 15.95
CA ASP A 350 22.50 -10.29 15.10
C ASP A 350 21.98 -10.62 13.71
N ASP A 351 22.52 -9.96 12.67
CA ASP A 351 22.10 -10.16 11.28
C ASP A 351 22.39 -11.56 10.74
N GLU A 352 23.31 -12.33 11.35
CA GLU A 352 23.55 -13.73 10.99
C GLU A 352 22.39 -14.63 11.43
N ARG A 353 21.66 -14.21 12.46
CA ARG A 353 20.47 -14.89 12.97
C ARG A 353 19.15 -14.39 12.40
N ALA A 354 19.21 -13.44 11.43
CA ALA A 354 18.03 -12.96 10.74
C ALA A 354 17.25 -14.11 10.09
N PRO A 355 15.90 -14.07 10.08
CA PRO A 355 15.09 -15.12 9.47
C PRO A 355 15.38 -15.25 7.98
N ASP A 356 15.16 -16.43 7.42
CA ASP A 356 15.45 -16.72 6.01
C ASP A 356 14.70 -15.82 5.02
N PHE A 357 13.50 -15.39 5.39
CA PHE A 357 12.68 -14.47 4.59
C PHE A 357 13.21 -13.02 4.58
N ALA A 358 14.08 -12.63 5.51
CA ALA A 358 14.52 -11.24 5.62
C ALA A 358 15.33 -10.76 4.39
N ARG A 359 16.04 -11.69 3.73
CA ARG A 359 16.90 -11.38 2.56
C ARG A 359 16.23 -11.65 1.20
N ILE A 360 14.93 -11.89 1.18
CA ILE A 360 14.16 -12.17 -0.04
C ILE A 360 12.94 -11.24 -0.16
N VAL A 361 12.32 -11.21 -1.33
CA VAL A 361 11.01 -10.56 -1.53
C VAL A 361 9.92 -11.49 -1.02
N GLU A 362 9.38 -11.20 0.17
CA GLU A 362 8.37 -12.04 0.85
C GLU A 362 7.44 -11.22 1.75
N ILE A 363 6.43 -10.63 1.14
CA ILE A 363 5.52 -9.66 1.80
C ILE A 363 4.54 -10.29 2.82
N HIS A 364 4.38 -11.62 2.83
CA HIS A 364 3.40 -12.29 3.70
C HIS A 364 4.00 -12.92 4.97
N LYS A 365 5.33 -13.15 4.99
CA LYS A 365 6.01 -13.75 6.15
C LYS A 365 6.64 -12.71 7.06
N LYS A 366 6.95 -11.52 6.53
CA LYS A 366 7.54 -10.43 7.33
C LYS A 366 6.50 -9.86 8.29
N PRO A 367 6.85 -9.69 9.56
CA PRO A 367 5.93 -9.17 10.58
C PRO A 367 5.85 -7.62 10.57
N GLY A 368 6.04 -7.02 9.42
CA GLY A 368 5.97 -5.58 9.18
C GLY A 368 6.24 -5.25 7.72
N TYR A 369 5.92 -4.05 7.33
CA TYR A 369 6.22 -3.55 5.99
C TYR A 369 7.73 -3.41 5.80
N ASP A 370 8.24 -3.81 4.64
CA ASP A 370 9.67 -3.77 4.33
C ASP A 370 9.95 -3.17 2.93
N PRO A 371 10.15 -1.86 2.83
CA PRO A 371 10.47 -1.21 1.55
C PRO A 371 11.87 -1.58 1.03
N VAL A 372 12.73 -2.15 1.89
CA VAL A 372 14.07 -2.61 1.49
C VAL A 372 13.99 -3.73 0.45
N GLU A 373 12.86 -4.45 0.36
CA GLU A 373 12.58 -5.42 -0.70
C GLU A 373 12.69 -4.86 -2.13
N MET A 374 12.53 -3.56 -2.28
CA MET A 374 12.69 -2.89 -3.58
C MET A 374 14.15 -2.64 -3.97
N ILE A 375 15.10 -2.96 -3.10
CA ILE A 375 16.53 -2.69 -3.32
C ILE A 375 17.28 -4.00 -3.48
N ALA A 376 17.97 -4.16 -4.61
CA ALA A 376 18.95 -5.24 -4.76
C ALA A 376 20.20 -4.89 -3.93
N ASN A 377 20.71 -5.86 -3.17
CA ASN A 377 21.83 -5.64 -2.25
C ASN A 377 23.07 -5.08 -2.97
N PRO A 378 23.47 -3.83 -2.73
CA PRO A 378 24.58 -3.19 -3.42
C PRO A 378 25.95 -3.81 -3.08
N ARG A 379 26.03 -4.59 -2.00
CA ARG A 379 27.27 -5.31 -1.61
C ARG A 379 27.54 -6.56 -2.44
N ILE A 380 26.57 -7.02 -3.26
CA ILE A 380 26.75 -8.18 -4.14
C ILE A 380 27.47 -7.74 -5.42
N LYS A 381 28.79 -7.95 -5.48
CA LYS A 381 29.63 -7.52 -6.62
C LYS A 381 29.22 -8.09 -7.99
N PHE A 382 28.67 -9.30 -8.03
CA PHE A 382 28.26 -10.00 -9.26
C PHE A 382 26.78 -10.38 -9.18
N LEU A 383 25.91 -9.38 -9.00
CA LEU A 383 24.47 -9.60 -8.83
C LEU A 383 23.85 -10.33 -10.03
N VAL A 384 24.11 -9.88 -11.26
CA VAL A 384 23.52 -10.47 -12.46
C VAL A 384 23.94 -11.94 -12.66
N PRO A 385 25.24 -12.31 -12.62
CA PRO A 385 25.65 -13.71 -12.63
C PRO A 385 25.06 -14.54 -11.47
N LYS A 386 25.01 -14.00 -10.24
CA LYS A 386 24.40 -14.69 -9.10
C LYS A 386 22.93 -14.99 -9.36
N VAL A 387 22.16 -14.02 -9.82
CA VAL A 387 20.73 -14.17 -10.14
C VAL A 387 20.56 -15.19 -11.29
N ALA A 388 21.35 -15.09 -12.37
CA ALA A 388 21.28 -16.02 -13.48
C ALA A 388 21.53 -17.47 -13.05
N LEU A 389 22.57 -17.70 -12.23
CA LEU A 389 22.86 -19.04 -11.68
C LEU A 389 21.69 -19.56 -10.81
N LYS A 390 21.10 -18.70 -9.96
CA LYS A 390 19.94 -19.07 -9.14
C LYS A 390 18.72 -19.40 -10.01
N VAL A 391 18.45 -18.61 -11.05
CA VAL A 391 17.37 -18.90 -12.01
C VAL A 391 17.62 -20.22 -12.74
N LEU A 392 18.86 -20.48 -13.15
CA LEU A 392 19.24 -21.76 -13.78
C LEU A 392 18.99 -22.94 -12.83
N LYS A 393 19.46 -22.87 -11.59
CA LYS A 393 19.21 -23.90 -10.56
C LYS A 393 17.71 -24.12 -10.37
N LYS A 394 16.92 -23.04 -10.30
CA LYS A 394 15.45 -23.13 -10.19
C LYS A 394 14.83 -23.85 -11.39
N LYS A 395 15.28 -23.57 -12.62
CA LYS A 395 14.83 -24.26 -13.84
C LYS A 395 15.19 -25.74 -13.86
N MET A 396 16.29 -26.10 -13.20
CA MET A 396 16.71 -27.51 -13.02
C MET A 396 15.97 -28.22 -11.85
N GLY A 397 15.00 -27.55 -11.21
CA GLY A 397 14.18 -28.14 -10.14
C GLY A 397 14.76 -28.02 -8.73
N PHE A 398 15.89 -27.33 -8.54
CA PHE A 398 16.43 -27.11 -7.18
C PHE A 398 15.65 -26.04 -6.44
N ARG A 399 15.36 -26.32 -5.15
CA ARG A 399 14.86 -25.31 -4.21
C ARG A 399 16.01 -24.36 -3.83
N MET A 400 15.75 -23.06 -3.85
CA MET A 400 16.74 -22.06 -3.46
C MET A 400 16.07 -20.75 -3.05
N LEU A 401 16.72 -20.01 -2.17
CA LEU A 401 16.32 -18.66 -1.82
C LEU A 401 16.91 -17.65 -2.81
N MET A 402 16.12 -16.65 -3.19
CA MET A 402 16.58 -15.50 -3.97
C MET A 402 17.06 -14.40 -3.02
N ASP A 403 18.10 -14.69 -2.24
CA ASP A 403 18.70 -13.85 -1.18
C ASP A 403 19.50 -12.68 -1.77
N ILE A 404 18.79 -11.73 -2.36
CA ILE A 404 19.37 -10.54 -3.00
C ILE A 404 18.97 -9.24 -2.33
N ILE A 405 18.16 -9.29 -1.27
CA ILE A 405 17.71 -8.12 -0.52
C ILE A 405 18.69 -7.84 0.62
N PRO A 406 19.14 -6.59 0.83
CA PRO A 406 20.01 -6.24 1.95
C PRO A 406 19.24 -6.22 3.28
N LEU A 407 19.97 -6.27 4.40
CA LEU A 407 19.45 -5.99 5.74
C LEU A 407 19.85 -4.57 6.19
N ASP A 408 19.80 -3.62 5.30
CA ASP A 408 20.24 -2.25 5.52
C ASP A 408 19.07 -1.28 5.28
N ALA A 409 18.33 -1.03 6.35
CA ALA A 409 17.17 -0.13 6.33
C ALA A 409 17.55 1.33 6.03
N SER A 410 18.81 1.72 6.20
CA SER A 410 19.29 3.08 5.91
C SER A 410 19.31 3.42 4.40
N LEU A 411 19.10 2.43 3.55
CA LEU A 411 19.02 2.64 2.09
C LEU A 411 17.70 3.29 1.65
N ILE A 412 16.66 3.26 2.47
CA ILE A 412 15.37 3.89 2.18
C ILE A 412 15.49 5.40 2.37
N ARG A 413 14.97 6.16 1.41
CA ARG A 413 15.06 7.62 1.35
C ARG A 413 13.71 8.34 1.40
N GLY A 414 12.61 7.65 1.18
CA GLY A 414 11.27 8.20 1.31
C GLY A 414 10.35 7.27 2.08
N SER A 415 9.40 7.84 2.80
CA SER A 415 8.40 7.08 3.54
C SER A 415 7.10 7.88 3.69
N HIS A 416 6.07 7.21 4.17
CA HIS A 416 4.75 7.75 4.42
C HIS A 416 4.15 7.09 5.67
N GLY A 417 2.89 7.34 5.99
CA GLY A 417 2.23 6.71 7.14
C GLY A 417 1.83 7.71 8.23
N ARG A 418 2.52 8.85 8.33
CA ARG A 418 2.14 10.00 9.16
C ARG A 418 1.47 11.10 8.33
N VAL A 419 0.93 12.11 8.98
CA VAL A 419 0.49 13.35 8.31
C VAL A 419 1.74 14.17 7.96
N PRO A 420 1.99 14.51 6.69
CA PRO A 420 3.10 15.39 6.29
C PRO A 420 2.99 16.79 6.91
N GLU A 421 4.13 17.48 7.06
CA GLU A 421 4.17 18.83 7.63
C GLU A 421 3.60 19.89 6.68
N SER A 422 3.73 19.67 5.36
CA SER A 422 3.23 20.57 4.32
C SER A 422 2.00 19.98 3.61
N LYS A 423 1.01 20.83 3.36
CA LYS A 423 -0.17 20.46 2.55
C LYS A 423 0.18 20.19 1.07
N GLU A 424 1.31 20.68 0.59
CA GLU A 424 1.81 20.37 -0.76
C GLU A 424 2.24 18.88 -0.90
N GLU A 425 2.43 18.21 0.24
CA GLU A 425 2.74 16.78 0.33
C GLU A 425 1.50 15.92 0.71
N TYR A 426 0.32 16.53 0.81
CA TYR A 426 -0.92 15.79 1.08
C TYR A 426 -1.36 15.04 -0.18
N PRO A 427 -2.10 13.93 -0.04
CA PRO A 427 -2.82 13.35 -1.15
C PRO A 427 -3.84 14.33 -1.70
N LEU A 428 -4.16 14.19 -2.97
CA LEU A 428 -5.03 15.11 -3.70
C LEU A 428 -6.24 14.39 -4.31
N LEU A 429 -7.29 15.16 -4.59
CA LEU A 429 -8.40 14.78 -5.44
C LEU A 429 -8.64 15.87 -6.47
N MET A 430 -8.81 15.49 -7.74
CA MET A 430 -9.06 16.40 -8.84
C MET A 430 -10.21 15.90 -9.71
N THR A 431 -11.05 16.83 -10.18
CA THR A 431 -12.11 16.57 -11.16
C THR A 431 -12.41 17.83 -11.98
N LYS A 432 -12.77 17.67 -13.26
CA LYS A 432 -13.24 18.81 -14.09
C LYS A 432 -14.62 19.30 -13.66
N ASN A 433 -15.38 18.52 -12.91
CA ASN A 433 -16.70 18.93 -12.43
C ASN A 433 -16.59 19.69 -11.11
N ALA A 434 -16.21 20.96 -11.19
CA ALA A 434 -15.96 21.83 -10.04
C ALA A 434 -17.17 21.91 -9.07
N ALA A 435 -18.40 21.83 -9.58
CA ALA A 435 -19.61 21.90 -8.75
C ALA A 435 -19.72 20.71 -7.76
N LEU A 436 -19.10 19.55 -8.09
CA LEU A 436 -19.13 18.37 -7.25
C LEU A 436 -17.96 18.32 -6.23
N LEU A 437 -17.00 19.26 -6.36
CA LEU A 437 -15.85 19.42 -5.44
C LEU A 437 -15.65 20.90 -5.12
N PRO A 438 -16.57 21.55 -4.37
CA PRO A 438 -16.45 22.98 -4.07
C PRO A 438 -15.36 23.32 -3.06
N GLN A 439 -14.92 22.36 -2.25
CA GLN A 439 -13.89 22.55 -1.23
C GLN A 439 -12.49 22.44 -1.83
N THR A 440 -11.51 23.16 -1.23
CA THR A 440 -10.08 23.03 -1.53
C THR A 440 -9.35 22.06 -0.58
N GLN A 441 -10.04 21.63 0.47
CA GLN A 441 -9.58 20.60 1.41
C GLN A 441 -10.77 19.78 1.86
N ILE A 442 -10.60 18.45 1.90
CA ILE A 442 -11.62 17.47 2.31
C ILE A 442 -11.05 16.47 3.32
N GLN A 443 -11.91 15.86 4.12
CA GLN A 443 -11.56 14.69 4.93
C GLN A 443 -11.50 13.44 4.03
N PRO A 444 -10.72 12.42 4.40
CA PRO A 444 -10.61 11.20 3.58
C PRO A 444 -11.94 10.45 3.45
N THR A 445 -12.83 10.55 4.42
CA THR A 445 -14.19 9.98 4.37
C THR A 445 -15.09 10.68 3.36
N GLU A 446 -14.86 11.96 3.06
CA GLU A 446 -15.65 12.74 2.08
C GLU A 446 -15.33 12.33 0.62
N VAL A 447 -14.22 11.61 0.37
CA VAL A 447 -13.92 11.04 -0.95
C VAL A 447 -15.06 10.15 -1.44
N PHE A 448 -15.66 9.37 -0.54
CA PHE A 448 -16.86 8.58 -0.82
C PHE A 448 -18.00 9.44 -1.37
N ASP A 449 -18.31 10.55 -0.71
CA ASP A 449 -19.40 11.44 -1.11
C ASP A 449 -19.13 12.11 -2.46
N VAL A 450 -17.86 12.49 -2.71
CA VAL A 450 -17.46 13.06 -4.01
C VAL A 450 -17.68 12.04 -5.12
N ILE A 451 -17.29 10.76 -4.93
CA ILE A 451 -17.52 9.71 -5.94
C ILE A 451 -19.03 9.48 -6.13
N MET A 452 -19.81 9.38 -5.05
CA MET A 452 -21.26 9.20 -5.14
C MET A 452 -21.96 10.34 -5.88
N LYS A 453 -21.56 11.60 -5.65
CA LYS A 453 -22.09 12.76 -6.39
C LYS A 453 -21.77 12.69 -7.89
N HIS A 454 -20.61 12.16 -8.28
CA HIS A 454 -20.27 11.98 -9.70
C HIS A 454 -21.09 10.87 -10.35
N LEU A 455 -21.55 9.88 -9.60
CA LEU A 455 -22.42 8.82 -10.08
C LEU A 455 -23.88 9.28 -10.30
N GLN A 456 -24.33 10.32 -9.62
CA GLN A 456 -25.66 10.91 -9.73
C GLN A 456 -25.75 11.90 -10.91
#